data_a7f8a8a1bdfffd103723ca7df8564034
#
_entry.id   a7f8a8a1bdfffd103723ca7df8564034
#
_cell.length_a   1.000
_cell.length_b   1.000
_cell.length_c   1.000
_cell.angle_alpha   90.00
_cell.angle_beta   90.00
_cell.angle_gamma   90.00
#
_symmetry.space_group_name_H-M   'P 1'
#
loop_
_entity.id
_entity.type
_entity.pdbx_description
1 polymer ?
#
loop_
_entity_poly.entity_id
_entity_poly.type
_entity_poly.pdbx_seq_one_letter_code
_entity_poly.pdbx_strand_id
1 'polypeptide(L)'
;KICDCYFLSVLGSLCKFPQLIEELFYFKEKTKEHLYGIYFYINGNKKLVLIDDYLPYIGEGFKQFAMSKSKENEIWVSLIEKAWAKVNGNYIRIGCGGSPNEVFDVLTEAYSEEFNLKNASKEELWNKLIEGEKKGFVMTAGTSASEEVEEVGLSRGHAFTVLGIHEIKGERVIRLRNPWGEGEFSGDWSDYSSKWTEELREQYKYFEKDDGDFFMGYQDFLKYFVNMGFAKIHPNFTCSRLKIKKSEATKCQLIRVTISQDNTLVYFQLYGKNPRIPNKKGIYPKTVLSNIILVDKDFNYLESRAGNNMHICVEKTLKKGDYYLFCDVNYRYNEGMENHGYTITAYSGINIPMENETEINAVPSLLRKVVIDYCKKKEKSNPQNNGVNVYITKTFNKDIPYKVMTFENTTNNNYITIVDIECKGAKCCCFYCDETASENDTQVVRRLAAKQTIAVIIMYYSLSSLFNFNISIIDSNELKDPIYNHPVFEEKGEVIDDKGQLTQYCLNKDDDSYFIGIDNSSSQALTLKLVLEGLKVNDGPYKGQTAPVFEINSKERKVFDVITFGEEDVSFKFDYA
;
A
#
# COMPACT_ATOMS: atom_id res chain seq x y z
N LYS A 1 5.86 30.05 19.56
CA LYS A 1 5.65 28.61 19.38
C LYS A 1 5.44 28.35 17.90
N ILE A 2 6.03 27.30 17.36
CA ILE A 2 5.74 26.78 16.02
C ILE A 2 4.70 25.64 16.15
N CYS A 3 3.97 25.33 15.05
CA CYS A 3 2.92 24.31 15.09
C CYS A 3 3.50 22.91 14.85
N ASP A 4 4.44 22.49 15.68
CA ASP A 4 5.08 21.17 15.65
C ASP A 4 4.65 20.26 16.81
N CYS A 5 3.47 20.49 17.35
CA CYS A 5 2.86 19.66 18.40
C CYS A 5 2.83 18.17 18.04
N TYR A 6 2.64 17.84 16.78
CA TYR A 6 2.69 16.47 16.27
C TYR A 6 4.06 15.80 16.51
N PHE A 7 5.15 16.60 16.48
CA PHE A 7 6.51 16.14 16.75
C PHE A 7 6.77 16.01 18.25
N LEU A 8 6.41 17.05 19.01
CA LEU A 8 6.64 17.10 20.44
C LEU A 8 5.79 16.09 21.23
N SER A 9 4.56 15.82 20.80
CA SER A 9 3.72 14.77 21.42
C SER A 9 4.32 13.38 21.28
N VAL A 10 5.00 13.09 20.17
CA VAL A 10 5.73 11.84 19.99
C VAL A 10 6.96 11.79 20.89
N LEU A 11 7.78 12.85 20.94
CA LEU A 11 8.91 12.91 21.87
C LEU A 11 8.45 12.68 23.31
N GLY A 12 7.35 13.33 23.71
CA GLY A 12 6.75 13.13 25.03
C GLY A 12 6.33 11.67 25.26
N SER A 13 5.76 10.99 24.27
CA SER A 13 5.37 9.59 24.39
C SER A 13 6.59 8.64 24.47
N LEU A 14 7.67 8.96 23.76
CA LEU A 14 8.92 8.18 23.78
C LEU A 14 9.68 8.30 25.11
N CYS A 15 9.38 9.30 25.95
CA CYS A 15 9.94 9.38 27.31
C CYS A 15 9.60 8.13 28.18
N LYS A 16 8.60 7.33 27.78
CA LYS A 16 8.34 6.00 28.35
C LYS A 16 9.51 5.02 28.11
N PHE A 17 10.34 5.26 27.10
CA PHE A 17 11.50 4.46 26.68
C PHE A 17 12.74 5.36 26.51
N PRO A 18 13.35 5.85 27.61
CA PRO A 18 14.49 6.80 27.53
C PRO A 18 15.64 6.29 26.68
N GLN A 19 15.91 4.98 26.70
CA GLN A 19 16.95 4.33 25.90
C GLN A 19 16.77 4.54 24.39
N LEU A 20 15.54 4.60 23.89
CA LEU A 20 15.29 4.87 22.47
C LEU A 20 15.67 6.30 22.10
N ILE A 21 15.45 7.27 23.01
CA ILE A 21 15.86 8.65 22.82
C ILE A 21 17.40 8.76 22.84
N GLU A 22 18.06 8.07 23.78
CA GLU A 22 19.52 8.03 23.86
C GLU A 22 20.17 7.44 22.60
N GLU A 23 19.55 6.40 22.02
CA GLU A 23 20.01 5.75 20.79
C GLU A 23 19.87 6.61 19.53
N LEU A 24 19.08 7.70 19.58
CA LEU A 24 19.05 8.69 18.52
C LEU A 24 20.34 9.51 18.46
N PHE A 25 21.07 9.64 19.57
CA PHE A 25 22.30 10.42 19.61
C PHE A 25 23.52 9.58 19.22
N TYR A 26 24.24 10.02 18.19
CA TYR A 26 25.50 9.41 17.78
C TYR A 26 26.60 9.67 18.82
N PHE A 27 26.72 10.93 19.28
CA PHE A 27 27.58 11.31 20.38
C PHE A 27 26.74 11.44 21.65
N LYS A 28 27.05 10.65 22.69
CA LYS A 28 26.34 10.68 23.97
C LYS A 28 26.81 11.80 24.91
N GLU A 29 27.95 12.40 24.59
CA GLU A 29 28.55 13.48 25.36
C GLU A 29 28.70 14.73 24.48
N LYS A 30 28.79 15.90 25.15
CA LYS A 30 29.05 17.17 24.48
C LYS A 30 30.44 17.15 23.83
N THR A 31 30.50 17.37 22.51
CA THR A 31 31.78 17.48 21.80
C THR A 31 32.38 18.85 21.98
N LYS A 32 33.70 18.96 21.90
CA LYS A 32 34.42 20.27 21.99
C LYS A 32 34.07 21.20 20.82
N GLU A 33 33.73 20.60 19.70
CA GLU A 33 33.37 21.27 18.45
C GLU A 33 31.89 21.67 18.40
N HIS A 34 31.12 21.46 19.48
CA HIS A 34 29.70 21.74 19.54
C HIS A 34 28.90 21.01 18.43
N LEU A 35 29.38 19.84 17.98
CA LEU A 35 28.78 19.04 16.94
C LEU A 35 27.97 17.89 17.55
N TYR A 36 26.75 17.72 17.06
CA TYR A 36 25.86 16.64 17.47
C TYR A 36 25.41 15.84 16.25
N GLY A 37 25.28 14.54 16.43
CA GLY A 37 24.76 13.63 15.41
C GLY A 37 23.45 13.00 15.89
N ILE A 38 22.38 13.16 15.12
CA ILE A 38 21.08 12.58 15.42
C ILE A 38 20.76 11.53 14.35
N TYR A 39 20.40 10.32 14.78
CA TYR A 39 19.91 9.29 13.88
C TYR A 39 18.42 9.42 13.66
N PHE A 40 18.03 9.39 12.39
CA PHE A 40 16.63 9.25 11.96
C PHE A 40 16.47 8.07 11.03
N TYR A 41 15.28 7.43 11.03
CA TYR A 41 14.90 6.34 10.13
C TYR A 41 14.13 6.90 8.94
N ILE A 42 14.85 7.45 7.96
CA ILE A 42 14.23 8.08 6.78
C ILE A 42 13.97 7.05 5.69
N ASN A 43 12.70 6.90 5.30
CA ASN A 43 12.25 5.90 4.32
C ASN A 43 12.74 4.48 4.69
N GLY A 44 12.59 4.09 5.96
CA GLY A 44 13.02 2.80 6.51
C GLY A 44 14.52 2.62 6.66
N ASN A 45 15.35 3.67 6.49
CA ASN A 45 16.81 3.57 6.58
C ASN A 45 17.36 4.50 7.66
N LYS A 46 18.23 3.97 8.50
CA LYS A 46 18.96 4.76 9.51
C LYS A 46 19.87 5.78 8.84
N LYS A 47 19.74 7.06 9.17
CA LYS A 47 20.49 8.19 8.62
C LYS A 47 21.03 9.07 9.74
N LEU A 48 22.31 9.42 9.66
CA LEU A 48 22.93 10.39 10.57
C LEU A 48 22.69 11.81 10.06
N VAL A 49 22.16 12.67 10.92
CA VAL A 49 21.95 14.10 10.68
C VAL A 49 22.88 14.87 11.62
N LEU A 50 23.85 15.57 11.07
CA LEU A 50 24.79 16.39 11.85
C LEU A 50 24.22 17.79 12.06
N ILE A 51 24.26 18.30 13.28
CA ILE A 51 23.84 19.65 13.70
C ILE A 51 24.82 20.22 14.70
N ASP A 52 24.75 21.52 14.89
CA ASP A 52 25.42 22.24 16.01
C ASP A 52 24.40 22.59 17.11
N ASP A 53 24.86 23.16 18.24
CA ASP A 53 24.02 23.59 19.36
C ASP A 53 23.63 25.08 19.31
N TYR A 54 23.83 25.78 18.19
CA TYR A 54 23.26 27.09 17.98
C TYR A 54 21.77 26.99 17.75
N LEU A 55 20.99 27.33 18.78
CA LEU A 55 19.53 27.22 18.76
C LEU A 55 18.90 28.58 18.47
N PRO A 56 17.83 28.66 17.68
CA PRO A 56 17.15 29.92 17.41
C PRO A 56 16.41 30.43 18.65
N TYR A 57 16.48 31.75 18.87
CA TYR A 57 15.77 32.48 19.91
C TYR A 57 14.71 33.40 19.32
N ILE A 58 13.57 33.56 20.00
CA ILE A 58 12.50 34.47 19.62
C ILE A 58 12.29 35.48 20.75
N GLY A 59 12.68 36.74 20.49
CA GLY A 59 12.38 37.90 21.33
C GLY A 59 13.14 38.02 22.66
N GLU A 60 12.84 39.07 23.40
CA GLU A 60 13.35 39.30 24.75
C GLU A 60 12.68 38.35 25.74
N GLY A 61 13.37 37.33 26.18
CA GLY A 61 12.83 36.33 27.12
C GLY A 61 13.18 34.90 26.79
N PHE A 62 14.02 34.68 25.77
CA PHE A 62 14.75 33.42 25.51
C PHE A 62 13.88 32.15 25.39
N LYS A 63 12.72 32.25 24.74
CA LYS A 63 11.95 31.05 24.44
C LYS A 63 12.50 30.37 23.20
N GLN A 64 13.17 29.24 23.38
CA GLN A 64 13.50 28.29 22.33
C GLN A 64 12.19 27.75 21.71
N PHE A 65 12.25 27.19 20.51
CA PHE A 65 11.08 26.58 19.90
C PHE A 65 10.60 25.39 20.73
N ALA A 66 11.39 24.32 20.83
CA ALA A 66 11.14 23.23 21.76
C ALA A 66 12.13 23.26 22.92
N MET A 67 11.69 22.94 24.12
CA MET A 67 12.54 22.92 25.30
C MET A 67 12.01 21.92 26.33
N SER A 68 12.93 21.31 27.08
CA SER A 68 12.59 20.61 28.31
C SER A 68 12.18 21.59 29.41
N LYS A 69 11.17 21.27 30.19
CA LYS A 69 10.82 21.98 31.42
C LYS A 69 11.58 21.45 32.64
N SER A 70 12.58 20.59 32.45
CA SER A 70 13.42 20.11 33.54
C SER A 70 14.25 21.25 34.15
N LYS A 71 14.58 21.10 35.42
CA LYS A 71 15.43 22.07 36.12
C LYS A 71 16.92 21.99 35.73
N GLU A 72 17.29 20.97 34.91
CA GLU A 72 18.68 20.65 34.58
C GLU A 72 19.17 21.27 33.26
N ASN A 73 18.41 22.21 32.68
CA ASN A 73 18.74 22.88 31.43
C ASN A 73 19.03 21.89 30.26
N GLU A 74 18.30 20.83 30.17
CA GLU A 74 18.44 19.85 29.12
C GLU A 74 18.10 20.44 27.74
N ILE A 75 18.94 20.17 26.75
CA ILE A 75 18.77 20.68 25.39
C ILE A 75 18.43 19.62 24.37
N TRP A 76 18.28 18.36 24.78
CA TRP A 76 18.07 17.22 23.88
C TRP A 76 16.82 17.37 22.98
N VAL A 77 15.71 17.88 23.51
CA VAL A 77 14.48 18.15 22.74
C VAL A 77 14.76 19.13 21.62
N SER A 78 15.44 20.25 21.93
CA SER A 78 15.77 21.29 20.96
C SER A 78 16.74 20.79 19.87
N LEU A 79 17.68 19.90 20.23
CA LEU A 79 18.60 19.29 19.26
C LEU A 79 17.88 18.36 18.30
N ILE A 80 16.97 17.50 18.79
CA ILE A 80 16.20 16.61 17.92
C ILE A 80 15.25 17.41 17.02
N GLU A 81 14.58 18.46 17.56
CA GLU A 81 13.75 19.38 16.77
C GLU A 81 14.58 20.08 15.67
N LYS A 82 15.78 20.58 15.99
CA LYS A 82 16.69 21.18 15.01
C LYS A 82 17.09 20.21 13.91
N ALA A 83 17.40 18.98 14.27
CA ALA A 83 17.71 17.93 13.30
C ALA A 83 16.50 17.63 12.41
N TRP A 84 15.28 17.62 12.98
CA TRP A 84 14.04 17.46 12.24
C TRP A 84 13.79 18.61 11.28
N ALA A 85 14.01 19.85 11.71
CA ALA A 85 13.94 21.04 10.85
C ALA A 85 14.93 20.94 9.68
N LYS A 86 16.18 20.51 9.95
CA LYS A 86 17.21 20.34 8.91
C LYS A 86 16.80 19.31 7.86
N VAL A 87 16.24 18.17 8.25
CA VAL A 87 15.80 17.11 7.34
C VAL A 87 14.64 17.57 6.45
N ASN A 88 13.72 18.37 7.00
CA ASN A 88 12.57 18.92 6.29
C ASN A 88 12.88 20.22 5.51
N GLY A 89 14.09 20.76 5.65
CA GLY A 89 14.56 21.97 5.02
C GLY A 89 14.71 23.14 5.98
N ASN A 90 13.73 23.42 6.84
CA ASN A 90 13.79 24.50 7.85
C ASN A 90 12.66 24.40 8.90
N TYR A 91 12.70 25.27 9.90
CA TYR A 91 11.69 25.36 10.97
C TYR A 91 10.28 25.75 10.46
N ILE A 92 10.18 26.57 9.41
CA ILE A 92 8.87 26.94 8.84
C ILE A 92 8.16 25.68 8.34
N ARG A 93 8.88 24.78 7.69
CA ARG A 93 8.32 23.52 7.14
C ARG A 93 7.80 22.59 8.22
N ILE A 94 8.52 22.43 9.32
CA ILE A 94 8.03 21.61 10.44
C ILE A 94 6.90 22.31 11.19
N GLY A 95 6.86 23.63 11.20
CA GLY A 95 5.81 24.45 11.79
C GLY A 95 4.50 24.53 10.99
N CYS A 96 4.41 23.90 9.81
CA CYS A 96 3.17 23.80 9.03
C CYS A 96 2.23 22.69 9.51
N GLY A 97 2.49 22.07 10.66
CA GLY A 97 1.76 20.89 11.15
C GLY A 97 2.24 19.58 10.51
N GLY A 98 1.68 18.45 10.93
CA GLY A 98 2.03 17.11 10.46
C GLY A 98 1.25 16.03 11.21
N SER A 99 1.53 14.76 10.90
CA SER A 99 0.99 13.61 11.62
C SER A 99 2.01 13.06 12.63
N PRO A 100 1.60 12.71 13.87
CA PRO A 100 2.47 12.00 14.80
C PRO A 100 3.06 10.70 14.22
N ASN A 101 2.34 10.00 13.34
CA ASN A 101 2.82 8.77 12.73
C ASN A 101 4.07 8.98 11.86
N GLU A 102 4.15 10.12 11.14
CA GLU A 102 5.37 10.48 10.40
C GLU A 102 6.59 10.56 11.33
N VAL A 103 6.37 11.00 12.53
CA VAL A 103 7.43 11.20 13.54
C VAL A 103 7.81 9.87 14.20
N PHE A 104 6.84 9.04 14.53
CA PHE A 104 7.10 7.67 14.98
C PHE A 104 7.97 6.90 14.00
N ASP A 105 7.64 6.97 12.70
CA ASP A 105 8.41 6.30 11.64
C ASP A 105 9.84 6.79 11.53
N VAL A 106 10.09 8.06 11.83
CA VAL A 106 11.42 8.68 11.74
C VAL A 106 12.23 8.48 13.01
N LEU A 107 11.60 8.45 14.17
CA LEU A 107 12.29 8.31 15.46
C LEU A 107 12.43 6.86 15.92
N THR A 108 11.64 5.94 15.36
CA THR A 108 11.65 4.53 15.75
C THR A 108 11.69 3.62 14.54
N GLU A 109 11.93 2.33 14.75
CA GLU A 109 11.79 1.28 13.74
C GLU A 109 10.44 0.58 13.84
N ALA A 110 9.64 0.95 14.85
CA ALA A 110 8.38 0.32 15.14
C ALA A 110 7.31 0.69 14.12
N TYR A 111 6.39 -0.22 13.91
CA TYR A 111 5.20 0.07 13.11
C TYR A 111 4.30 1.05 13.83
N SER A 112 3.89 2.09 13.12
CA SER A 112 2.89 3.06 13.60
C SER A 112 1.61 3.01 12.78
N GLU A 113 0.47 3.24 13.43
CA GLU A 113 -0.83 3.29 12.79
C GLU A 113 -1.69 4.42 13.36
N GLU A 114 -2.57 4.98 12.53
CA GLU A 114 -3.50 6.04 12.91
C GLU A 114 -4.95 5.55 12.81
N PHE A 115 -5.75 5.91 13.80
CA PHE A 115 -7.17 5.61 13.85
C PHE A 115 -7.99 6.89 13.88
N ASN A 116 -8.97 6.96 13.00
CA ASN A 116 -10.02 7.95 13.11
C ASN A 116 -11.08 7.45 14.12
N LEU A 117 -11.29 8.21 15.19
CA LEU A 117 -12.16 7.81 16.29
C LEU A 117 -13.63 7.70 15.89
N LYS A 118 -14.04 8.43 14.85
CA LYS A 118 -15.42 8.39 14.34
C LYS A 118 -15.78 7.07 13.63
N ASN A 119 -14.77 6.31 13.20
CA ASN A 119 -14.97 5.09 12.40
C ASN A 119 -14.96 3.79 13.22
N ALA A 120 -14.71 3.87 14.53
CA ALA A 120 -14.67 2.72 15.43
C ALA A 120 -15.84 2.74 16.42
N SER A 121 -16.31 1.57 16.86
CA SER A 121 -17.22 1.50 17.98
C SER A 121 -16.50 1.90 19.28
N LYS A 122 -17.24 2.52 20.22
CA LYS A 122 -16.66 2.97 21.49
C LYS A 122 -16.01 1.84 22.29
N GLU A 123 -16.59 0.64 22.26
CA GLU A 123 -16.07 -0.53 22.98
C GLU A 123 -14.82 -1.10 22.30
N GLU A 124 -14.81 -1.23 20.98
CA GLU A 124 -13.62 -1.69 20.24
C GLU A 124 -12.44 -0.75 20.44
N LEU A 125 -12.68 0.56 20.41
CA LEU A 125 -11.64 1.55 20.67
C LEU A 125 -11.11 1.43 22.09
N TRP A 126 -11.98 1.33 23.11
CA TRP A 126 -11.54 1.17 24.49
C TRP A 126 -10.70 -0.09 24.69
N ASN A 127 -11.14 -1.22 24.13
CA ASN A 127 -10.39 -2.47 24.20
C ASN A 127 -9.01 -2.35 23.55
N LYS A 128 -8.92 -1.62 22.42
CA LYS A 128 -7.67 -1.34 21.74
C LYS A 128 -6.72 -0.45 22.57
N LEU A 129 -7.25 0.55 23.25
CA LEU A 129 -6.49 1.40 24.16
C LEU A 129 -5.91 0.59 25.34
N ILE A 130 -6.74 -0.23 25.99
CA ILE A 130 -6.30 -1.13 27.08
C ILE A 130 -5.26 -2.14 26.58
N GLU A 131 -5.45 -2.70 25.40
CA GLU A 131 -4.47 -3.63 24.81
C GLU A 131 -3.14 -2.93 24.54
N GLY A 132 -3.18 -1.72 23.96
CA GLY A 132 -1.98 -0.91 23.70
C GLY A 132 -1.23 -0.56 24.98
N GLU A 133 -1.95 -0.16 26.04
CA GLU A 133 -1.36 0.13 27.35
C GLU A 133 -0.69 -1.12 27.96
N LYS A 134 -1.38 -2.27 27.94
CA LYS A 134 -0.84 -3.55 28.45
C LYS A 134 0.40 -4.02 27.69
N LYS A 135 0.44 -3.78 26.38
CA LYS A 135 1.60 -4.13 25.53
C LYS A 135 2.73 -3.09 25.59
N GLY A 136 2.52 -1.99 26.31
CA GLY A 136 3.49 -0.91 26.44
C GLY A 136 3.63 -0.04 25.19
N PHE A 137 2.67 -0.06 24.29
CA PHE A 137 2.67 0.83 23.11
C PHE A 137 2.63 2.29 23.52
N VAL A 138 3.24 3.15 22.71
CA VAL A 138 3.13 4.60 22.90
C VAL A 138 2.02 5.16 22.02
N MET A 139 1.34 6.17 22.55
CA MET A 139 0.13 6.69 21.92
C MET A 139 0.12 8.21 21.92
N THR A 140 -0.49 8.77 20.88
CA THR A 140 -0.80 10.21 20.77
C THR A 140 -2.27 10.37 20.39
N ALA A 141 -2.85 11.54 20.65
CA ALA A 141 -4.22 11.85 20.28
C ALA A 141 -4.31 13.28 19.73
N GLY A 142 -5.17 13.49 18.72
CA GLY A 142 -5.40 14.77 18.09
C GLY A 142 -6.80 15.31 18.33
N THR A 143 -6.89 16.59 18.73
CA THR A 143 -8.17 17.27 18.93
C THR A 143 -8.82 17.69 17.62
N SER A 144 -10.15 17.91 17.68
CA SER A 144 -10.91 18.51 16.58
C SER A 144 -10.44 19.94 16.31
N ALA A 145 -10.69 20.43 15.09
CA ALA A 145 -10.55 21.84 14.73
C ALA A 145 -11.77 22.71 15.13
N SER A 146 -12.78 22.13 15.77
CA SER A 146 -13.99 22.82 16.25
C SER A 146 -13.67 23.83 17.39
N GLU A 147 -14.43 24.93 17.45
CA GLU A 147 -14.33 25.92 18.53
C GLU A 147 -14.72 25.36 19.90
N GLU A 148 -15.62 24.40 19.96
CA GLU A 148 -16.04 23.71 21.20
C GLU A 148 -14.86 23.12 22.00
N VAL A 149 -13.73 22.86 21.34
CA VAL A 149 -12.51 22.34 21.98
C VAL A 149 -11.88 23.40 22.88
N GLU A 150 -11.91 24.69 22.47
CA GLU A 150 -11.34 25.81 23.24
C GLU A 150 -12.20 26.18 24.47
N GLU A 151 -13.52 25.97 24.39
CA GLU A 151 -14.45 26.21 25.50
C GLU A 151 -14.12 25.37 26.74
N VAL A 152 -13.44 24.22 26.52
CA VAL A 152 -13.04 23.32 27.61
C VAL A 152 -11.54 23.34 27.91
N GLY A 153 -10.82 24.38 27.48
CA GLY A 153 -9.40 24.60 27.77
C GLY A 153 -8.42 23.85 26.87
N LEU A 154 -8.90 23.11 25.85
CA LEU A 154 -8.04 22.40 24.92
C LEU A 154 -7.71 23.25 23.70
N SER A 155 -6.57 23.00 23.05
CA SER A 155 -6.18 23.64 21.78
C SER A 155 -6.78 22.92 20.59
N ARG A 156 -7.26 23.66 19.58
CA ARG A 156 -7.84 23.11 18.33
C ARG A 156 -6.78 22.49 17.42
N GLY A 157 -7.10 21.36 16.75
CA GLY A 157 -6.20 20.72 15.78
C GLY A 157 -4.83 20.42 16.36
N HIS A 158 -4.75 20.07 17.62
CA HIS A 158 -3.54 19.94 18.40
C HIS A 158 -3.26 18.48 18.78
N ALA A 159 -2.01 18.10 18.80
CA ALA A 159 -1.58 16.75 19.16
C ALA A 159 -1.13 16.67 20.62
N PHE A 160 -1.61 15.69 21.34
CA PHE A 160 -1.34 15.40 22.73
C PHE A 160 -0.62 14.05 22.87
N THR A 161 0.22 13.92 23.90
CA THR A 161 0.75 12.62 24.34
C THR A 161 -0.31 11.91 25.17
N VAL A 162 -0.54 10.61 24.95
CA VAL A 162 -1.33 9.76 25.86
C VAL A 162 -0.38 9.11 26.85
N LEU A 163 -0.52 9.45 28.12
CA LEU A 163 0.35 8.98 29.20
C LEU A 163 -0.14 7.69 29.84
N GLY A 164 -1.46 7.43 29.84
CA GLY A 164 -2.03 6.23 30.40
C GLY A 164 -3.51 6.07 30.17
N ILE A 165 -3.97 4.83 30.25
CA ILE A 165 -5.37 4.40 30.14
C ILE A 165 -5.76 3.77 31.45
N HIS A 166 -6.82 4.28 32.09
CA HIS A 166 -7.18 3.91 33.44
C HIS A 166 -8.67 3.60 33.58
N GLU A 167 -9.00 2.79 34.57
CA GLU A 167 -10.34 2.62 35.08
C GLU A 167 -10.33 3.04 36.54
N ILE A 168 -10.99 4.16 36.88
CA ILE A 168 -10.99 4.79 38.20
C ILE A 168 -12.43 4.79 38.71
N LYS A 169 -12.68 4.09 39.82
CA LYS A 169 -14.03 3.93 40.41
C LYS A 169 -15.11 3.48 39.41
N GLY A 170 -14.72 2.61 38.45
CA GLY A 170 -15.62 2.10 37.41
C GLY A 170 -15.83 3.08 36.23
N GLU A 171 -15.18 4.23 36.21
CA GLU A 171 -15.18 5.15 35.09
C GLU A 171 -13.91 4.98 34.23
N ARG A 172 -14.08 5.03 32.91
CA ARG A 172 -13.00 4.99 31.93
C ARG A 172 -12.36 6.36 31.80
N VAL A 173 -11.08 6.48 32.07
CA VAL A 173 -10.34 7.74 32.15
C VAL A 173 -9.04 7.65 31.39
N ILE A 174 -8.68 8.71 30.68
CA ILE A 174 -7.44 8.79 29.90
C ILE A 174 -6.57 9.92 30.49
N ARG A 175 -5.28 9.62 30.73
CA ARG A 175 -4.27 10.61 31.09
C ARG A 175 -3.55 11.12 29.86
N LEU A 176 -3.54 12.42 29.68
CA LEU A 176 -3.00 13.14 28.53
C LEU A 176 -1.99 14.18 28.95
N ARG A 177 -1.09 14.52 28.02
CA ARG A 177 -0.18 15.64 28.20
C ARG A 177 -0.16 16.55 26.99
N ASN A 178 -0.40 17.85 27.23
CA ASN A 178 -0.17 18.88 26.26
C ASN A 178 1.36 19.09 26.09
N PRO A 179 1.93 18.91 24.89
CA PRO A 179 3.36 19.08 24.67
C PRO A 179 3.83 20.51 24.89
N TRP A 180 2.94 21.49 24.99
CA TRP A 180 3.28 22.85 25.37
C TRP A 180 3.55 22.99 26.88
N GLY A 181 3.17 22.01 27.68
CA GLY A 181 3.33 21.98 29.12
C GLY A 181 2.48 23.04 29.84
N GLU A 182 1.38 23.46 29.24
CA GLU A 182 0.37 24.38 29.76
C GLU A 182 -0.91 24.23 28.91
N GLY A 183 -2.06 24.60 29.46
CA GLY A 183 -3.35 24.51 28.78
C GLY A 183 -3.94 23.10 28.86
N GLU A 184 -4.88 22.92 29.77
CA GLU A 184 -5.44 21.65 30.19
C GLU A 184 -6.95 21.63 30.07
N PHE A 185 -7.50 20.42 30.03
CA PHE A 185 -8.94 20.19 30.03
C PHE A 185 -9.60 20.66 31.33
N SER A 186 -10.80 21.24 31.23
CA SER A 186 -11.55 21.81 32.35
C SER A 186 -12.91 21.12 32.63
N GLY A 187 -12.96 19.79 32.47
CA GLY A 187 -14.18 19.01 32.72
C GLY A 187 -13.98 17.99 33.84
N ASP A 188 -14.81 16.93 33.80
CA ASP A 188 -14.71 15.82 34.74
C ASP A 188 -13.32 15.15 34.66
N TRP A 189 -12.75 14.83 35.83
CA TRP A 189 -11.39 14.31 35.98
C TRP A 189 -10.26 15.30 35.67
N SER A 190 -10.54 16.56 35.31
CA SER A 190 -9.50 17.59 35.23
C SER A 190 -8.90 17.89 36.62
N ASP A 191 -7.87 18.73 36.68
CA ASP A 191 -7.16 19.09 37.91
C ASP A 191 -8.05 19.51 39.06
N TYR A 192 -9.06 20.33 38.77
CA TYR A 192 -9.96 20.90 39.77
C TYR A 192 -11.25 20.11 39.90
N SER A 193 -11.34 18.90 39.33
CA SER A 193 -12.56 18.09 39.42
C SER A 193 -12.78 17.54 40.83
N SER A 194 -14.00 17.63 41.31
CA SER A 194 -14.41 17.06 42.61
C SER A 194 -14.41 15.52 42.66
N LYS A 195 -14.14 14.85 41.52
CA LYS A 195 -13.96 13.39 41.46
C LYS A 195 -12.67 12.93 42.10
N TRP A 196 -11.68 13.79 42.24
CA TRP A 196 -10.43 13.50 42.90
C TRP A 196 -10.54 13.51 44.41
N THR A 197 -10.10 12.43 45.06
CA THR A 197 -9.85 12.37 46.51
C THR A 197 -8.35 12.41 46.76
N GLU A 198 -7.93 12.72 48.00
CA GLU A 198 -6.50 12.69 48.36
C GLU A 198 -5.87 11.34 48.08
N GLU A 199 -6.57 10.23 48.38
CA GLU A 199 -6.08 8.86 48.14
C GLU A 199 -5.87 8.62 46.65
N LEU A 200 -6.78 9.09 45.78
CA LEU A 200 -6.63 8.93 44.33
C LEU A 200 -5.48 9.80 43.79
N ARG A 201 -5.31 11.01 44.30
CA ARG A 201 -4.19 11.88 43.90
C ARG A 201 -2.84 11.26 44.26
N GLU A 202 -2.74 10.68 45.49
CA GLU A 202 -1.53 9.94 45.87
C GLU A 202 -1.30 8.69 45.02
N GLN A 203 -2.37 7.90 44.77
CA GLN A 203 -2.31 6.66 44.00
C GLN A 203 -1.82 6.91 42.57
N TYR A 204 -2.33 7.95 41.92
CA TYR A 204 -1.98 8.29 40.54
C TYR A 204 -0.85 9.29 40.43
N LYS A 205 -0.24 9.75 41.56
CA LYS A 205 0.81 10.78 41.64
C LYS A 205 0.42 12.01 40.83
N TYR A 206 -0.79 12.50 41.05
CA TYR A 206 -1.38 13.56 40.29
C TYR A 206 -1.76 14.74 41.19
N PHE A 207 -1.23 15.90 40.89
CA PHE A 207 -1.35 17.11 41.70
C PHE A 207 -1.87 18.27 40.85
N GLU A 208 -2.68 19.16 41.46
CA GLU A 208 -3.18 20.35 40.81
C GLU A 208 -2.02 21.29 40.40
N LYS A 209 -1.79 21.39 39.08
CA LYS A 209 -0.70 22.16 38.55
C LYS A 209 -0.83 22.31 37.03
N ASP A 210 -0.88 23.55 36.53
CA ASP A 210 -0.85 23.81 35.10
C ASP A 210 0.53 23.47 34.52
N ASP A 211 0.75 22.21 34.22
CA ASP A 211 1.99 21.69 33.61
C ASP A 211 1.73 20.91 32.33
N GLY A 212 0.49 20.91 31.86
CA GLY A 212 0.01 20.26 30.67
C GLY A 212 -0.39 18.79 30.87
N ASP A 213 -0.27 18.21 32.08
CA ASP A 213 -0.63 16.83 32.40
C ASP A 213 -2.00 16.81 33.05
N PHE A 214 -2.99 16.22 32.40
CA PHE A 214 -4.36 16.16 32.86
C PHE A 214 -5.03 14.83 32.59
N PHE A 215 -6.10 14.56 33.33
CA PHE A 215 -6.99 13.44 33.08
C PHE A 215 -8.30 13.94 32.48
N MET A 216 -8.98 13.06 31.74
CA MET A 216 -10.33 13.30 31.26
C MET A 216 -11.14 12.00 31.11
N GLY A 217 -12.44 12.11 31.24
CA GLY A 217 -13.36 10.98 31.03
C GLY A 217 -13.35 10.52 29.57
N TYR A 218 -13.50 9.21 29.35
CA TYR A 218 -13.48 8.63 27.99
C TYR A 218 -14.60 9.17 27.09
N GLN A 219 -15.76 9.55 27.63
CA GLN A 219 -16.85 10.15 26.84
C GLN A 219 -16.47 11.54 26.33
N ASP A 220 -15.80 12.35 27.15
CA ASP A 220 -15.30 13.67 26.75
C ASP A 220 -14.16 13.53 25.74
N PHE A 221 -13.28 12.55 25.94
CA PHE A 221 -12.24 12.22 24.96
C PHE A 221 -12.84 11.94 23.57
N LEU A 222 -13.89 11.11 23.49
CA LEU A 222 -14.57 10.80 22.23
C LEU A 222 -15.30 12.00 21.61
N LYS A 223 -15.64 13.01 22.42
CA LYS A 223 -16.28 14.23 21.95
C LYS A 223 -15.29 15.20 21.32
N TYR A 224 -14.13 15.40 21.95
CA TYR A 224 -13.19 16.46 21.59
C TYR A 224 -12.00 15.99 20.73
N PHE A 225 -11.66 14.71 20.78
CA PHE A 225 -10.58 14.14 19.96
C PHE A 225 -11.14 13.46 18.71
N VAL A 226 -10.34 13.46 17.63
CA VAL A 226 -10.77 12.93 16.31
C VAL A 226 -9.90 11.80 15.80
N ASN A 227 -8.65 11.71 16.24
CA ASN A 227 -7.73 10.66 15.86
C ASN A 227 -6.79 10.26 16.99
N MET A 228 -6.20 9.07 16.85
CA MET A 228 -5.13 8.55 17.70
C MET A 228 -4.04 7.91 16.85
N GLY A 229 -2.79 8.16 17.24
CA GLY A 229 -1.61 7.46 16.74
C GLY A 229 -1.13 6.41 17.74
N PHE A 230 -0.74 5.23 17.25
CA PHE A 230 -0.13 4.15 18.02
C PHE A 230 1.20 3.76 17.41
N ALA A 231 2.24 3.64 18.21
CA ALA A 231 3.48 3.00 17.78
C ALA A 231 3.71 1.72 18.59
N LYS A 232 3.82 0.61 17.86
CA LYS A 232 3.95 -0.75 18.42
C LYS A 232 5.41 -1.03 18.75
N ILE A 233 5.93 -0.34 19.78
CA ILE A 233 7.31 -0.46 20.22
C ILE A 233 7.47 -1.77 21.02
N HIS A 234 8.42 -2.57 20.61
CA HIS A 234 8.85 -3.77 21.31
C HIS A 234 10.34 -3.60 21.69
N PRO A 235 10.71 -3.53 22.97
CA PRO A 235 12.07 -3.17 23.40
C PRO A 235 13.20 -4.05 22.85
N ASN A 236 12.89 -5.33 22.53
CA ASN A 236 13.89 -6.29 22.06
C ASN A 236 13.78 -6.57 20.54
N PHE A 237 12.97 -5.80 19.83
CA PHE A 237 12.83 -5.99 18.37
C PHE A 237 13.90 -5.19 17.63
N THR A 238 14.29 -5.74 16.49
CA THR A 238 15.23 -5.13 15.55
C THR A 238 14.67 -5.18 14.13
N CYS A 239 15.19 -4.34 13.25
CA CYS A 239 14.79 -4.32 11.84
C CYS A 239 15.82 -4.96 10.93
N SER A 240 15.46 -6.02 10.25
CA SER A 240 16.13 -6.46 9.02
C SER A 240 15.69 -5.56 7.86
N ARG A 241 16.58 -5.27 6.89
CA ARG A 241 16.31 -4.32 5.79
C ARG A 241 16.75 -4.85 4.45
N LEU A 242 15.89 -4.67 3.45
CA LEU A 242 16.19 -4.90 2.05
C LEU A 242 15.86 -3.64 1.24
N LYS A 243 16.85 -3.15 0.48
CA LYS A 243 16.67 -1.99 -0.40
C LYS A 243 16.44 -2.44 -1.82
N ILE A 244 15.37 -1.98 -2.42
CA ILE A 244 15.06 -2.13 -3.83
C ILE A 244 15.56 -0.90 -4.57
N LYS A 245 16.46 -1.10 -5.54
CA LYS A 245 17.04 -0.01 -6.33
C LYS A 245 16.01 0.57 -7.31
N LYS A 246 16.24 1.80 -7.77
CA LYS A 246 15.41 2.49 -8.77
C LYS A 246 15.19 1.64 -10.03
N SER A 247 16.22 0.98 -10.53
CA SER A 247 16.15 0.11 -11.73
C SER A 247 15.28 -1.14 -11.51
N GLU A 248 15.21 -1.64 -10.28
CA GLU A 248 14.45 -2.83 -9.91
C GLU A 248 12.98 -2.50 -9.59
N ALA A 249 12.71 -1.29 -9.09
CA ALA A 249 11.39 -0.84 -8.66
C ALA A 249 10.40 -0.54 -9.82
N THR A 250 10.68 -1.04 -11.03
CA THR A 250 9.80 -0.91 -12.20
C THR A 250 8.79 -2.04 -12.32
N LYS A 251 8.88 -3.06 -11.49
CA LYS A 251 7.99 -4.24 -11.48
C LYS A 251 7.77 -4.74 -10.06
N CYS A 252 6.75 -5.55 -9.85
CA CYS A 252 6.49 -6.21 -8.58
C CYS A 252 7.70 -7.06 -8.16
N GLN A 253 8.12 -6.92 -6.92
CA GLN A 253 9.25 -7.66 -6.36
C GLN A 253 8.73 -8.89 -5.61
N LEU A 254 9.42 -10.01 -5.78
CA LEU A 254 9.23 -11.24 -5.02
C LEU A 254 10.39 -11.38 -4.03
N ILE A 255 10.08 -11.33 -2.73
CA ILE A 255 11.08 -11.37 -1.67
C ILE A 255 10.87 -12.64 -0.85
N ARG A 256 11.89 -13.50 -0.79
CA ARG A 256 11.92 -14.63 0.13
C ARG A 256 12.26 -14.16 1.53
N VAL A 257 11.57 -14.72 2.52
CA VAL A 257 11.70 -14.41 3.95
C VAL A 257 11.86 -15.71 4.73
N THR A 258 12.90 -15.83 5.53
CA THR A 258 13.15 -17.02 6.32
C THR A 258 12.91 -16.75 7.81
N ILE A 259 11.96 -17.48 8.40
CA ILE A 259 11.61 -17.45 9.82
C ILE A 259 12.30 -18.62 10.51
N SER A 260 13.20 -18.33 11.45
CA SER A 260 14.02 -19.35 12.12
C SER A 260 13.37 -20.01 13.34
N GLN A 261 12.30 -19.41 13.90
CA GLN A 261 11.63 -19.87 15.12
C GLN A 261 10.11 -19.86 14.97
N ASP A 262 9.43 -20.75 15.68
CA ASP A 262 7.97 -20.75 15.76
C ASP A 262 7.45 -19.56 16.58
N ASN A 263 6.19 -19.19 16.32
CA ASN A 263 5.49 -18.09 16.99
C ASN A 263 6.21 -16.73 16.90
N THR A 264 6.92 -16.49 15.79
CA THR A 264 7.62 -15.22 15.54
C THR A 264 6.62 -14.15 15.09
N LEU A 265 6.43 -13.13 15.94
CA LEU A 265 5.72 -11.92 15.54
C LEU A 265 6.63 -11.06 14.66
N VAL A 266 6.14 -10.69 13.49
CA VAL A 266 6.86 -9.84 12.55
C VAL A 266 5.95 -8.78 11.94
N TYR A 267 6.50 -7.57 11.77
CA TYR A 267 5.92 -6.45 11.07
C TYR A 267 6.72 -6.26 9.77
N PHE A 268 6.14 -6.67 8.65
CA PHE A 268 6.72 -6.41 7.33
C PHE A 268 6.26 -5.04 6.86
N GLN A 269 7.19 -4.12 6.72
CA GLN A 269 6.88 -2.73 6.37
C GLN A 269 7.50 -2.37 5.01
N LEU A 270 6.74 -1.70 4.18
CA LEU A 270 7.16 -1.20 2.87
C LEU A 270 7.17 0.33 2.91
N TYR A 271 8.37 0.91 2.79
CA TYR A 271 8.59 2.35 2.83
C TYR A 271 8.80 2.93 1.44
N GLY A 272 7.87 3.76 0.98
CA GLY A 272 8.07 4.65 -0.15
C GLY A 272 8.91 5.88 0.21
N LYS A 273 8.81 6.95 -0.58
CA LYS A 273 9.44 8.23 -0.25
C LYS A 273 8.55 9.06 0.65
N ASN A 274 9.15 9.63 1.70
CA ASN A 274 8.44 10.56 2.57
C ASN A 274 8.15 11.88 1.81
N PRO A 275 6.88 12.28 1.65
CA PRO A 275 6.50 13.46 0.86
C PRO A 275 6.91 14.78 1.52
N ARG A 276 7.25 14.78 2.81
CA ARG A 276 7.71 15.95 3.54
C ARG A 276 9.20 16.24 3.30
N ILE A 277 9.98 15.19 2.99
CA ILE A 277 11.45 15.30 2.87
C ILE A 277 11.84 15.53 1.42
N PRO A 278 12.41 16.69 1.05
CA PRO A 278 12.79 16.96 -0.32
C PRO A 278 13.98 16.10 -0.77
N ASN A 279 14.07 15.85 -2.06
CA ASN A 279 15.24 15.26 -2.67
C ASN A 279 16.41 16.28 -2.75
N LYS A 280 17.57 15.87 -3.26
CA LYS A 280 18.75 16.75 -3.41
C LYS A 280 18.51 17.99 -4.29
N LYS A 281 17.46 18.00 -5.12
CA LYS A 281 17.07 19.14 -5.97
C LYS A 281 16.00 20.02 -5.31
N GLY A 282 15.62 19.76 -4.05
CA GLY A 282 14.57 20.49 -3.35
C GLY A 282 13.14 20.09 -3.76
N ILE A 283 12.98 19.01 -4.55
CA ILE A 283 11.67 18.52 -5.01
C ILE A 283 11.09 17.57 -3.97
N TYR A 284 9.84 17.82 -3.58
CA TYR A 284 9.08 16.98 -2.64
C TYR A 284 8.41 15.84 -3.38
N PRO A 285 8.68 14.57 -2.99
CA PRO A 285 8.01 13.43 -3.60
C PRO A 285 6.51 13.40 -3.25
N LYS A 286 5.73 12.74 -4.09
CA LYS A 286 4.33 12.44 -3.78
C LYS A 286 4.22 11.01 -3.23
N THR A 287 3.21 10.75 -2.41
CA THR A 287 2.85 9.38 -2.05
C THR A 287 2.26 8.66 -3.26
N VAL A 288 2.54 7.38 -3.38
CA VAL A 288 2.04 6.51 -4.45
C VAL A 288 1.40 5.27 -3.86
N LEU A 289 0.49 4.68 -4.61
CA LEU A 289 -0.14 3.41 -4.20
C LEU A 289 0.93 2.33 -4.08
N SER A 290 0.96 1.69 -2.92
CA SER A 290 1.91 0.63 -2.58
C SER A 290 1.15 -0.60 -2.11
N ASN A 291 1.71 -1.79 -2.31
CA ASN A 291 1.17 -3.02 -1.76
C ASN A 291 2.26 -3.95 -1.22
N ILE A 292 1.85 -4.77 -0.26
CA ILE A 292 2.62 -5.88 0.28
C ILE A 292 1.66 -7.06 0.50
N ILE A 293 1.99 -8.22 -0.05
CA ILE A 293 1.20 -9.45 0.07
C ILE A 293 2.10 -10.53 0.62
N LEU A 294 1.76 -11.07 1.78
CA LEU A 294 2.45 -12.18 2.43
C LEU A 294 1.80 -13.50 2.02
N VAL A 295 2.60 -14.45 1.61
CA VAL A 295 2.21 -15.81 1.25
C VAL A 295 3.11 -16.85 1.90
N ASP A 296 2.62 -18.09 2.01
CA ASP A 296 3.44 -19.23 2.44
C ASP A 296 4.37 -19.73 1.32
N LYS A 297 5.16 -20.76 1.62
CA LYS A 297 6.09 -21.40 0.67
C LYS A 297 5.41 -21.99 -0.58
N ASP A 298 4.12 -22.30 -0.49
CA ASP A 298 3.31 -22.86 -1.58
C ASP A 298 2.50 -21.78 -2.32
N PHE A 299 2.78 -20.49 -2.02
CA PHE A 299 2.11 -19.31 -2.54
C PHE A 299 0.61 -19.23 -2.21
N ASN A 300 0.19 -19.74 -1.07
CA ASN A 300 -1.14 -19.50 -0.54
C ASN A 300 -1.18 -18.16 0.20
N TYR A 301 -2.24 -17.39 -0.03
CA TYR A 301 -2.45 -16.09 0.61
C TYR A 301 -2.56 -16.22 2.13
N LEU A 302 -1.82 -15.38 2.84
CA LEU A 302 -1.85 -15.28 4.31
C LEU A 302 -2.35 -13.94 4.80
N GLU A 303 -1.79 -12.83 4.30
CA GLU A 303 -2.15 -11.48 4.71
C GLU A 303 -1.68 -10.46 3.67
N SER A 304 -2.31 -9.27 3.63
CA SER A 304 -1.86 -8.21 2.74
C SER A 304 -2.27 -6.81 3.20
N ARG A 305 -1.60 -5.81 2.66
CA ARG A 305 -1.94 -4.41 2.86
C ARG A 305 -1.64 -3.60 1.61
N ALA A 306 -2.55 -2.68 1.26
CA ALA A 306 -2.35 -1.69 0.22
C ALA A 306 -2.74 -0.29 0.72
N GLY A 307 -2.13 0.74 0.15
CA GLY A 307 -2.43 2.12 0.50
C GLY A 307 -1.48 3.11 -0.17
N ASN A 308 -1.80 4.38 -0.06
CA ASN A 308 -0.98 5.50 -0.52
C ASN A 308 -0.29 6.25 0.63
N ASN A 309 -0.09 5.58 1.75
CA ASN A 309 0.64 6.12 2.89
C ASN A 309 2.15 6.10 2.64
N MET A 310 2.91 6.83 3.46
CA MET A 310 4.38 6.82 3.41
C MET A 310 4.95 5.42 3.60
N HIS A 311 4.32 4.64 4.47
CA HIS A 311 4.57 3.22 4.63
C HIS A 311 3.27 2.44 4.80
N ILE A 312 3.33 1.16 4.48
CA ILE A 312 2.28 0.18 4.75
C ILE A 312 2.88 -1.02 5.46
N CYS A 313 2.07 -1.75 6.23
CA CYS A 313 2.56 -2.84 7.05
C CYS A 313 1.61 -4.04 7.05
N VAL A 314 2.21 -5.23 7.01
CA VAL A 314 1.57 -6.51 7.33
C VAL A 314 2.12 -7.01 8.66
N GLU A 315 1.25 -7.19 9.64
CA GLU A 315 1.55 -7.78 10.94
C GLU A 315 1.12 -9.25 10.95
N LYS A 316 2.02 -10.16 11.29
CA LYS A 316 1.70 -11.59 11.35
C LYS A 316 2.59 -12.34 12.36
N THR A 317 1.99 -13.28 13.09
CA THR A 317 2.73 -14.29 13.82
C THR A 317 2.91 -15.52 12.93
N LEU A 318 4.16 -15.90 12.69
CA LEU A 318 4.55 -16.93 11.75
C LEU A 318 5.21 -18.13 12.47
N LYS A 319 5.08 -19.30 11.85
CA LYS A 319 5.83 -20.50 12.22
C LYS A 319 7.20 -20.49 11.55
N LYS A 320 8.12 -21.31 12.06
CA LYS A 320 9.40 -21.58 11.39
C LYS A 320 9.18 -22.05 9.95
N GLY A 321 9.90 -21.47 8.99
CA GLY A 321 9.81 -21.82 7.56
C GLY A 321 10.08 -20.64 6.63
N ASP A 322 10.00 -20.90 5.34
CA ASP A 322 10.12 -19.90 4.30
C ASP A 322 8.76 -19.34 3.89
N TYR A 323 8.74 -18.05 3.60
CA TYR A 323 7.59 -17.27 3.16
C TYR A 323 8.00 -16.35 2.03
N TYR A 324 7.03 -15.78 1.34
CA TYR A 324 7.31 -14.81 0.30
C TYR A 324 6.46 -13.54 0.47
N LEU A 325 7.04 -12.41 0.08
CA LEU A 325 6.36 -11.13 -0.02
C LEU A 325 6.33 -10.70 -1.48
N PHE A 326 5.14 -10.39 -1.99
CA PHE A 326 4.99 -9.60 -3.20
C PHE A 326 4.91 -8.13 -2.79
N CYS A 327 5.87 -7.33 -3.26
CA CYS A 327 5.98 -5.91 -2.94
C CYS A 327 5.98 -5.06 -4.20
N ASP A 328 5.13 -4.04 -4.23
CA ASP A 328 5.09 -3.08 -5.32
C ASP A 328 4.88 -1.65 -4.79
N VAL A 329 5.59 -0.69 -5.40
CA VAL A 329 5.42 0.74 -5.19
C VAL A 329 5.19 1.38 -6.56
N ASN A 330 3.97 1.83 -6.79
CA ASN A 330 3.48 2.15 -8.11
C ASN A 330 3.91 3.54 -8.62
N TYR A 331 5.22 3.72 -8.83
CA TYR A 331 5.77 4.95 -9.43
C TYR A 331 5.45 5.10 -10.92
N ARG A 332 5.20 3.98 -11.62
CA ARG A 332 5.10 3.90 -13.08
C ARG A 332 3.97 4.71 -13.69
N TYR A 333 2.90 4.87 -12.96
CA TYR A 333 1.63 5.38 -13.46
C TYR A 333 1.31 6.81 -13.00
N ASN A 334 2.27 7.47 -12.35
CA ASN A 334 2.12 8.86 -11.94
C ASN A 334 2.98 9.74 -12.85
N GLU A 335 2.35 10.37 -13.83
CA GLU A 335 3.01 11.30 -14.75
C GLU A 335 3.86 12.33 -14.00
N GLY A 336 5.11 12.50 -14.44
CA GLY A 336 6.07 13.42 -13.82
C GLY A 336 6.70 12.93 -12.51
N MET A 337 6.39 11.71 -12.04
CA MET A 337 7.05 11.12 -10.88
C MET A 337 8.28 10.32 -11.31
N GLU A 338 9.45 10.72 -10.82
CA GLU A 338 10.64 9.88 -10.93
C GLU A 338 10.41 8.58 -10.15
N ASN A 339 10.68 7.44 -10.80
CA ASN A 339 10.80 6.17 -10.10
C ASN A 339 11.91 6.29 -9.04
N HIS A 340 11.57 6.02 -7.81
CA HIS A 340 12.50 5.97 -6.68
C HIS A 340 12.57 4.53 -6.18
N GLY A 341 13.75 4.04 -5.82
CA GLY A 341 13.85 2.81 -5.04
C GLY A 341 13.11 2.94 -3.71
N TYR A 342 12.77 1.82 -3.10
CA TYR A 342 12.07 1.74 -1.83
C TYR A 342 12.75 0.76 -0.87
N THR A 343 12.29 0.70 0.38
CA THR A 343 12.86 -0.17 1.40
C THR A 343 11.78 -1.07 1.97
N ILE A 344 12.11 -2.36 2.11
CA ILE A 344 11.32 -3.34 2.83
C ILE A 344 12.02 -3.59 4.15
N THR A 345 11.29 -3.59 5.27
CA THR A 345 11.82 -3.94 6.58
C THR A 345 11.01 -5.07 7.20
N ALA A 346 11.68 -5.88 8.03
CA ALA A 346 11.05 -6.85 8.90
C ALA A 346 11.44 -6.51 10.34
N TYR A 347 10.51 -5.93 11.10
CA TYR A 347 10.67 -5.59 12.51
C TYR A 347 10.18 -6.74 13.37
N SER A 348 11.08 -7.36 14.13
CA SER A 348 10.82 -8.60 14.87
C SER A 348 11.80 -8.78 16.03
N GLY A 349 11.46 -9.67 16.97
CA GLY A 349 12.35 -10.09 18.07
C GLY A 349 13.55 -10.94 17.64
N ILE A 350 13.60 -11.34 16.37
CA ILE A 350 14.72 -12.09 15.79
C ILE A 350 15.14 -11.44 14.46
N ASN A 351 16.37 -11.69 14.03
CA ASN A 351 16.80 -11.29 12.69
C ASN A 351 16.05 -12.10 11.62
N ILE A 352 15.49 -11.42 10.63
CA ILE A 352 14.73 -12.01 9.52
C ILE A 352 15.53 -11.82 8.22
N PRO A 353 16.19 -12.87 7.70
CA PRO A 353 16.79 -12.81 6.37
C PRO A 353 15.74 -12.55 5.29
N MET A 354 16.07 -11.62 4.38
CA MET A 354 15.25 -11.28 3.20
C MET A 354 16.10 -11.28 1.96
N GLU A 355 15.67 -11.99 0.93
CA GLU A 355 16.37 -12.12 -0.35
C GLU A 355 15.43 -11.78 -1.50
N ASN A 356 15.94 -10.99 -2.47
CA ASN A 356 15.17 -10.63 -3.66
C ASN A 356 15.28 -11.74 -4.71
N GLU A 357 14.16 -12.38 -5.02
CA GLU A 357 14.03 -13.45 -6.02
C GLU A 357 13.23 -13.02 -7.28
N THR A 358 13.13 -11.72 -7.54
CA THR A 358 12.28 -11.15 -8.62
C THR A 358 12.73 -11.55 -10.04
N GLU A 359 13.96 -12.04 -10.23
CA GLU A 359 14.44 -12.51 -11.54
C GLU A 359 13.76 -13.80 -12.02
N ILE A 360 12.94 -14.44 -11.17
CA ILE A 360 12.12 -15.58 -11.54
C ILE A 360 11.04 -15.11 -12.53
N ASN A 361 11.09 -15.58 -13.77
CA ASN A 361 10.10 -15.25 -14.82
C ASN A 361 8.64 -15.61 -14.48
N ALA A 362 8.43 -16.34 -13.38
CA ALA A 362 7.13 -16.81 -12.92
C ALA A 362 6.36 -15.83 -12.01
N VAL A 363 6.91 -14.65 -11.68
CA VAL A 363 6.26 -13.71 -10.73
C VAL A 363 4.82 -13.36 -11.12
N PRO A 364 4.49 -13.05 -12.39
CA PRO A 364 3.12 -12.75 -12.78
C PRO A 364 2.16 -13.93 -12.56
N SER A 365 2.55 -15.15 -12.92
CA SER A 365 1.71 -16.35 -12.75
C SER A 365 1.53 -16.72 -11.27
N LEU A 366 2.55 -16.54 -10.45
CA LEU A 366 2.48 -16.74 -9.00
C LEU A 366 1.56 -15.70 -8.36
N LEU A 367 1.67 -14.43 -8.73
CA LEU A 367 0.79 -13.37 -8.23
C LEU A 367 -0.68 -13.63 -8.59
N ARG A 368 -0.95 -14.11 -9.83
CA ARG A 368 -2.28 -14.53 -10.25
C ARG A 368 -2.86 -15.62 -9.33
N LYS A 369 -2.07 -16.66 -9.02
CA LYS A 369 -2.47 -17.71 -8.08
C LYS A 369 -2.85 -17.15 -6.72
N VAL A 370 -2.01 -16.25 -6.18
CA VAL A 370 -2.22 -15.62 -4.87
C VAL A 370 -3.49 -14.77 -4.85
N VAL A 371 -3.74 -13.99 -5.90
CA VAL A 371 -4.92 -13.12 -5.97
C VAL A 371 -6.22 -13.93 -6.10
N ILE A 372 -6.20 -15.05 -6.82
CA ILE A 372 -7.32 -16.01 -6.86
C ILE A 372 -7.59 -16.58 -5.47
N ASP A 373 -6.56 -17.04 -4.76
CA ASP A 373 -6.68 -17.58 -3.40
C ASP A 373 -7.21 -16.52 -2.42
N TYR A 374 -6.71 -15.27 -2.52
CA TYR A 374 -7.25 -14.13 -1.78
C TYR A 374 -8.76 -13.97 -1.99
N CYS A 375 -9.20 -13.91 -3.25
CA CYS A 375 -10.63 -13.75 -3.56
C CYS A 375 -11.48 -14.86 -2.98
N LYS A 376 -11.06 -16.11 -3.12
CA LYS A 376 -11.79 -17.26 -2.56
C LYS A 376 -11.87 -17.25 -1.04
N LYS A 377 -10.86 -16.70 -0.34
CA LYS A 377 -10.82 -16.63 1.13
C LYS A 377 -11.57 -15.43 1.70
N LYS A 378 -11.57 -14.30 1.03
CA LYS A 378 -12.04 -13.01 1.58
C LYS A 378 -13.38 -12.55 1.03
N GLU A 379 -13.75 -12.95 -0.19
CA GLU A 379 -14.98 -12.51 -0.84
C GLU A 379 -16.05 -13.62 -0.86
N LYS A 380 -17.30 -13.20 -0.77
CA LYS A 380 -18.42 -14.12 -0.92
C LYS A 380 -18.59 -14.51 -2.40
N SER A 381 -18.81 -15.80 -2.66
CA SER A 381 -19.16 -16.24 -4.00
C SER A 381 -20.54 -15.73 -4.40
N ASN A 382 -20.67 -15.32 -5.66
CA ASN A 382 -21.94 -15.03 -6.29
C ASN A 382 -22.19 -16.15 -7.34
N PRO A 383 -22.92 -17.23 -6.99
CA PRO A 383 -23.16 -18.32 -7.90
C PRO A 383 -24.07 -17.85 -9.03
N GLN A 384 -23.67 -18.13 -10.27
CA GLN A 384 -24.49 -17.90 -11.45
C GLN A 384 -25.35 -19.13 -11.74
N ASN A 385 -26.48 -18.95 -12.41
CA ASN A 385 -27.42 -20.02 -12.71
C ASN A 385 -26.83 -21.15 -13.57
N ASN A 386 -25.69 -20.93 -14.22
CA ASN A 386 -24.98 -21.87 -15.06
C ASN A 386 -23.91 -22.70 -14.32
N GLY A 387 -23.78 -22.56 -12.98
CA GLY A 387 -22.81 -23.31 -12.17
C GLY A 387 -21.40 -22.72 -12.20
N VAL A 388 -21.25 -21.48 -12.60
CA VAL A 388 -20.02 -20.69 -12.44
C VAL A 388 -20.12 -19.83 -11.19
N ASN A 389 -19.13 -19.91 -10.30
CA ASN A 389 -19.00 -19.03 -9.15
C ASN A 389 -18.18 -17.80 -9.52
N VAL A 390 -18.69 -16.62 -9.17
CA VAL A 390 -17.98 -15.35 -9.39
C VAL A 390 -17.65 -14.72 -8.06
N TYR A 391 -16.39 -14.37 -7.88
CA TYR A 391 -15.88 -13.64 -6.70
C TYR A 391 -15.36 -12.28 -7.17
N ILE A 392 -15.78 -11.19 -6.52
CA ILE A 392 -15.44 -9.84 -6.95
C ILE A 392 -14.94 -9.06 -5.73
N THR A 393 -13.72 -8.53 -5.80
CA THR A 393 -13.20 -7.68 -4.73
C THR A 393 -13.98 -6.38 -4.63
N LYS A 394 -14.17 -5.89 -3.41
CA LYS A 394 -14.79 -4.57 -3.18
C LYS A 394 -13.95 -3.48 -3.83
N THR A 395 -14.61 -2.41 -4.25
CA THR A 395 -13.92 -1.19 -4.69
C THR A 395 -13.21 -0.57 -3.48
N PHE A 396 -11.98 -0.05 -3.67
CA PHE A 396 -11.14 0.51 -2.59
C PHE A 396 -10.80 -0.48 -1.47
N ASN A 397 -10.33 -1.65 -1.85
CA ASN A 397 -9.86 -2.63 -0.90
C ASN A 397 -8.51 -2.20 -0.30
N LYS A 398 -8.46 -2.10 1.05
CA LYS A 398 -7.21 -1.77 1.78
C LYS A 398 -6.21 -2.94 1.80
N ASP A 399 -6.62 -4.12 1.38
CA ASP A 399 -5.77 -5.31 1.41
C ASP A 399 -4.98 -5.46 0.09
N ILE A 400 -5.62 -5.21 -1.05
CA ILE A 400 -4.98 -5.28 -2.37
C ILE A 400 -5.39 -4.09 -3.25
N PRO A 401 -4.47 -3.53 -4.06
CA PRO A 401 -4.75 -2.39 -4.94
C PRO A 401 -5.32 -2.84 -6.30
N TYR A 402 -6.03 -3.95 -6.33
CA TYR A 402 -6.56 -4.54 -7.55
C TYR A 402 -8.07 -4.73 -7.45
N LYS A 403 -8.78 -4.44 -8.55
CA LYS A 403 -10.09 -5.00 -8.79
C LYS A 403 -9.88 -6.40 -9.38
N VAL A 404 -10.34 -7.39 -8.68
CA VAL A 404 -10.20 -8.79 -9.11
C VAL A 404 -11.57 -9.38 -9.28
N MET A 405 -11.78 -10.01 -10.41
CA MET A 405 -12.95 -10.82 -10.73
C MET A 405 -12.47 -12.25 -10.99
N THR A 406 -12.76 -13.15 -10.08
CA THR A 406 -12.39 -14.55 -10.19
C THR A 406 -13.61 -15.36 -10.63
N PHE A 407 -13.45 -16.16 -11.66
CA PHE A 407 -14.47 -17.04 -12.22
C PHE A 407 -14.07 -18.49 -11.99
N GLU A 408 -14.86 -19.22 -11.25
CA GLU A 408 -14.63 -20.63 -10.94
C GLU A 408 -15.72 -21.48 -11.61
N ASN A 409 -15.34 -22.23 -12.62
CA ASN A 409 -16.23 -23.16 -13.30
C ASN A 409 -16.30 -24.48 -12.52
N THR A 410 -17.43 -24.76 -11.90
CA THR A 410 -17.67 -26.00 -11.14
C THR A 410 -18.30 -27.11 -12.00
N THR A 411 -18.57 -26.83 -13.27
CA THR A 411 -19.26 -27.75 -14.21
C THR A 411 -18.28 -28.50 -15.09
N ASN A 412 -18.83 -29.37 -15.96
CA ASN A 412 -18.10 -30.06 -17.02
C ASN A 412 -18.20 -29.34 -18.38
N ASN A 413 -18.91 -28.20 -18.44
CA ASN A 413 -19.08 -27.43 -19.66
C ASN A 413 -17.98 -26.36 -19.75
N ASN A 414 -17.72 -25.89 -20.96
CA ASN A 414 -16.84 -24.73 -21.19
C ASN A 414 -17.69 -23.45 -21.29
N TYR A 415 -17.18 -22.35 -20.77
CA TYR A 415 -17.81 -21.03 -20.83
C TYR A 415 -16.86 -20.02 -21.42
N ILE A 416 -17.43 -18.88 -21.84
CA ILE A 416 -16.71 -17.67 -22.17
C ILE A 416 -17.15 -16.60 -21.19
N THR A 417 -16.18 -15.95 -20.57
CA THR A 417 -16.41 -14.80 -19.71
C THR A 417 -16.06 -13.53 -20.48
N ILE A 418 -16.99 -12.60 -20.51
CA ILE A 418 -16.81 -11.27 -21.11
C ILE A 418 -16.95 -10.27 -19.97
N VAL A 419 -15.94 -9.42 -19.79
CA VAL A 419 -15.95 -8.34 -18.81
C VAL A 419 -15.81 -7.04 -19.57
N ASP A 420 -16.91 -6.30 -19.66
CA ASP A 420 -16.89 -4.93 -20.18
C ASP A 420 -16.45 -3.99 -19.09
N ILE A 421 -15.50 -3.10 -19.40
CA ILE A 421 -14.84 -2.22 -18.45
C ILE A 421 -15.05 -0.78 -18.88
N GLU A 422 -15.62 0.03 -18.01
CA GLU A 422 -15.74 1.46 -18.18
C GLU A 422 -14.97 2.18 -17.07
N CYS A 423 -13.88 2.88 -17.44
CA CYS A 423 -13.07 3.66 -16.50
C CYS A 423 -13.22 5.14 -16.77
N LYS A 424 -13.58 5.90 -15.73
CA LYS A 424 -13.55 7.37 -15.73
C LYS A 424 -12.44 7.85 -14.80
N GLY A 425 -11.41 8.51 -15.41
CA GLY A 425 -10.33 9.15 -14.66
C GLY A 425 -9.19 8.25 -14.22
N ALA A 426 -9.12 7.01 -14.70
CA ALA A 426 -7.98 6.11 -14.50
C ALA A 426 -7.77 5.25 -15.73
N LYS A 427 -6.52 4.93 -16.02
CA LYS A 427 -6.18 3.91 -17.01
C LYS A 427 -6.30 2.54 -16.34
N CYS A 428 -7.02 1.61 -16.96
CA CYS A 428 -7.04 0.21 -16.53
C CYS A 428 -5.83 -0.51 -17.11
N CYS A 429 -5.12 -1.24 -16.28
CA CYS A 429 -4.03 -2.13 -16.71
C CYS A 429 -4.25 -3.51 -16.15
N CYS A 430 -4.36 -4.48 -17.01
CA CYS A 430 -4.16 -5.88 -16.68
C CYS A 430 -2.66 -6.24 -16.72
N PHE A 431 -1.83 -5.63 -15.86
CA PHE A 431 -0.37 -5.69 -16.01
C PHE A 431 0.30 -6.96 -15.53
N TYR A 432 -0.32 -7.73 -14.63
CA TYR A 432 0.40 -8.83 -13.98
C TYR A 432 -0.12 -10.22 -14.29
N CYS A 433 -1.20 -10.34 -15.05
CA CYS A 433 -1.90 -11.61 -15.15
C CYS A 433 -2.17 -12.09 -16.56
N ASP A 434 -2.03 -11.22 -17.54
CA ASP A 434 -2.24 -11.57 -18.94
C ASP A 434 -1.36 -10.67 -19.83
N GLU A 435 -0.47 -11.29 -20.57
CA GLU A 435 0.41 -10.62 -21.52
C GLU A 435 -0.37 -10.02 -22.71
N THR A 436 -1.69 -10.30 -22.79
CA THR A 436 -2.56 -9.99 -23.92
C THR A 436 -3.53 -8.83 -23.68
N ALA A 437 -3.64 -8.29 -22.46
CA ALA A 437 -4.51 -7.15 -22.19
C ALA A 437 -3.77 -5.83 -22.31
N SER A 438 -4.22 -4.93 -23.18
CA SER A 438 -3.66 -3.57 -23.34
C SER A 438 -4.21 -2.61 -22.30
N GLU A 439 -3.49 -1.48 -22.07
CA GLU A 439 -3.90 -0.42 -21.13
C GLU A 439 -5.23 0.26 -21.50
N ASN A 440 -5.72 0.06 -22.71
CA ASN A 440 -6.91 0.71 -23.27
C ASN A 440 -8.07 -0.27 -23.49
N ASP A 441 -7.93 -1.55 -23.09
CA ASP A 441 -8.99 -2.53 -23.30
C ASP A 441 -10.25 -2.14 -22.53
N THR A 442 -11.34 -1.94 -23.25
CA THR A 442 -12.67 -1.74 -22.69
C THR A 442 -13.43 -3.05 -22.49
N GLN A 443 -12.91 -4.14 -23.00
CA GLN A 443 -13.50 -5.46 -22.88
C GLN A 443 -12.42 -6.53 -22.71
N VAL A 444 -12.62 -7.45 -21.77
CA VAL A 444 -11.76 -8.61 -21.55
C VAL A 444 -12.57 -9.89 -21.79
N VAL A 445 -12.20 -10.64 -22.81
CA VAL A 445 -12.84 -11.91 -23.16
C VAL A 445 -11.91 -13.05 -22.77
N ARG A 446 -12.40 -14.05 -22.03
CA ARG A 446 -11.61 -15.21 -21.59
C ARG A 446 -12.39 -16.50 -21.70
N ARG A 447 -11.72 -17.55 -22.17
CA ARG A 447 -12.26 -18.92 -22.11
C ARG A 447 -12.12 -19.47 -20.69
N LEU A 448 -13.18 -20.04 -20.17
CA LEU A 448 -13.25 -20.69 -18.86
C LEU A 448 -13.55 -22.18 -19.09
N ALA A 449 -12.51 -23.00 -19.14
CA ALA A 449 -12.66 -24.42 -19.37
C ALA A 449 -13.39 -25.14 -18.20
N ALA A 450 -13.86 -26.36 -18.45
CA ALA A 450 -14.44 -27.21 -17.42
C ALA A 450 -13.51 -27.33 -16.21
N LYS A 451 -14.07 -27.19 -15.00
CA LYS A 451 -13.30 -27.24 -13.72
C LYS A 451 -12.15 -26.24 -13.58
N GLN A 452 -12.06 -25.25 -14.44
CA GLN A 452 -11.02 -24.22 -14.40
C GLN A 452 -11.42 -23.04 -13.52
N THR A 453 -10.42 -22.38 -12.96
CA THR A 453 -10.56 -21.06 -12.32
C THR A 453 -9.66 -20.06 -13.04
N ILE A 454 -10.23 -18.93 -13.42
CA ILE A 454 -9.48 -17.80 -14.02
C ILE A 454 -9.73 -16.53 -13.21
N ALA A 455 -8.88 -15.52 -13.39
CA ALA A 455 -9.10 -14.20 -12.84
C ALA A 455 -8.85 -13.11 -13.89
N VAL A 456 -9.71 -12.11 -13.87
CA VAL A 456 -9.49 -10.80 -14.52
C VAL A 456 -9.05 -9.84 -13.43
N ILE A 457 -7.87 -9.22 -13.59
CA ILE A 457 -7.25 -8.36 -12.59
C ILE A 457 -7.05 -6.98 -13.19
N ILE A 458 -7.61 -5.97 -12.55
CA ILE A 458 -7.54 -4.57 -12.97
C ILE A 458 -6.84 -3.79 -11.87
N MET A 459 -5.77 -3.09 -12.22
CA MET A 459 -5.01 -2.29 -11.27
C MET A 459 -5.58 -0.88 -11.15
N TYR A 460 -5.70 -0.38 -9.92
CA TYR A 460 -6.01 1.02 -9.66
C TYR A 460 -4.74 1.87 -9.67
N TYR A 461 -4.81 3.04 -10.33
CA TYR A 461 -3.75 4.05 -10.24
C TYR A 461 -4.01 5.09 -9.16
N SER A 462 -5.28 5.26 -8.80
CA SER A 462 -5.72 6.23 -7.81
C SER A 462 -6.89 5.65 -7.02
N LEU A 463 -6.94 5.95 -5.74
CA LEU A 463 -8.08 5.62 -4.87
C LEU A 463 -9.37 6.39 -5.24
N SER A 464 -9.28 7.40 -6.11
CA SER A 464 -10.42 8.21 -6.59
C SER A 464 -10.97 7.76 -7.94
N SER A 465 -10.45 6.67 -8.52
CA SER A 465 -10.91 6.18 -9.82
C SER A 465 -12.34 5.65 -9.74
N LEU A 466 -13.22 6.11 -10.62
CA LEU A 466 -14.54 5.53 -10.80
C LEU A 466 -14.46 4.39 -11.81
N PHE A 467 -15.04 3.27 -11.46
CA PHE A 467 -14.95 2.04 -12.21
C PHE A 467 -16.32 1.36 -12.29
N ASN A 468 -16.81 1.17 -13.52
CA ASN A 468 -17.99 0.38 -13.82
C ASN A 468 -17.59 -0.84 -14.63
N PHE A 469 -18.31 -1.93 -14.48
CA PHE A 469 -18.09 -3.14 -15.27
C PHE A 469 -19.41 -3.91 -15.44
N ASN A 470 -19.52 -4.63 -16.55
CA ASN A 470 -20.53 -5.63 -16.79
C ASN A 470 -19.87 -7.00 -16.99
N ILE A 471 -20.50 -8.06 -16.51
CA ILE A 471 -20.01 -9.42 -16.67
C ILE A 471 -21.06 -10.22 -17.43
N SER A 472 -20.64 -10.88 -18.52
CA SER A 472 -21.43 -11.88 -19.23
C SER A 472 -20.69 -13.21 -19.18
N ILE A 473 -21.41 -14.30 -18.88
CA ILE A 473 -20.90 -15.67 -18.87
C ILE A 473 -21.79 -16.48 -19.80
N ILE A 474 -21.21 -16.95 -20.89
CA ILE A 474 -21.94 -17.58 -21.98
C ILE A 474 -21.47 -19.03 -22.12
N ASP A 475 -22.40 -20.00 -22.23
CA ASP A 475 -22.03 -21.38 -22.53
C ASP A 475 -21.39 -21.41 -23.92
N SER A 476 -20.20 -22.00 -24.03
CA SER A 476 -19.50 -22.07 -25.33
C SER A 476 -20.24 -22.89 -26.38
N ASN A 477 -21.21 -23.71 -25.98
CA ASN A 477 -22.08 -24.44 -26.91
C ASN A 477 -23.24 -23.58 -27.43
N GLU A 478 -23.61 -22.51 -26.72
CA GLU A 478 -24.65 -21.55 -27.15
C GLU A 478 -24.10 -20.46 -28.06
N LEU A 479 -22.79 -20.19 -27.97
CA LEU A 479 -22.12 -19.34 -28.92
C LEU A 479 -21.78 -20.15 -30.19
N LYS A 480 -22.32 -19.74 -31.29
CA LYS A 480 -21.57 -19.90 -32.54
C LYS A 480 -20.20 -19.32 -32.25
N ASP A 481 -19.18 -20.13 -32.28
CA ASP A 481 -17.78 -19.90 -31.89
C ASP A 481 -17.39 -18.38 -31.82
N PRO A 482 -16.85 -17.87 -30.72
CA PRO A 482 -16.48 -16.44 -30.60
C PRO A 482 -15.59 -15.96 -31.73
N ILE A 483 -14.82 -16.85 -32.33
CA ILE A 483 -14.04 -16.57 -33.54
C ILE A 483 -14.97 -16.13 -34.67
N TYR A 484 -16.18 -16.66 -34.79
CA TYR A 484 -17.13 -16.25 -35.83
C TYR A 484 -17.68 -14.84 -35.69
N ASN A 485 -17.68 -14.28 -34.48
CA ASN A 485 -18.11 -12.92 -34.17
C ASN A 485 -16.93 -11.98 -33.86
N HIS A 486 -15.71 -12.41 -34.14
CA HIS A 486 -14.55 -11.54 -33.92
C HIS A 486 -14.62 -10.33 -34.87
N PRO A 487 -14.36 -9.09 -34.40
CA PRO A 487 -14.47 -7.87 -35.21
C PRO A 487 -13.69 -7.91 -36.53
N VAL A 488 -12.61 -8.68 -36.62
CA VAL A 488 -11.82 -8.86 -37.85
C VAL A 488 -12.66 -9.39 -39.00
N PHE A 489 -13.74 -10.18 -38.74
CA PHE A 489 -14.62 -10.71 -39.77
C PHE A 489 -15.77 -9.77 -40.17
N GLU A 490 -15.89 -8.63 -39.50
CA GLU A 490 -16.76 -7.51 -39.92
C GLU A 490 -16.10 -6.66 -41.01
N GLU A 491 -14.77 -6.76 -41.14
CA GLU A 491 -14.01 -6.11 -42.18
C GLU A 491 -14.27 -6.73 -43.56
N LYS A 492 -13.92 -6.00 -44.61
CA LYS A 492 -14.03 -6.51 -45.99
C LYS A 492 -12.98 -7.60 -46.23
N GLY A 493 -13.43 -8.85 -46.26
CA GLY A 493 -12.58 -9.99 -46.53
C GLY A 493 -12.09 -10.04 -48.00
N GLU A 494 -10.90 -10.56 -48.20
CA GLU A 494 -10.29 -10.80 -49.50
C GLU A 494 -10.25 -12.32 -49.76
N VAL A 495 -10.79 -12.76 -50.89
CA VAL A 495 -10.73 -14.17 -51.31
C VAL A 495 -9.33 -14.45 -51.85
N ILE A 496 -8.67 -15.48 -51.28
CA ILE A 496 -7.28 -15.82 -51.57
C ILE A 496 -7.07 -17.13 -52.32
N ASP A 497 -8.16 -17.85 -52.62
CA ASP A 497 -8.08 -19.07 -53.41
C ASP A 497 -8.97 -19.02 -54.67
N ASP A 498 -8.59 -19.79 -55.70
CA ASP A 498 -9.27 -19.81 -57.00
C ASP A 498 -10.73 -20.31 -56.92
N LYS A 499 -11.12 -20.97 -55.82
CA LYS A 499 -12.44 -21.54 -55.61
C LYS A 499 -13.36 -20.66 -54.77
N GLY A 500 -12.87 -19.52 -54.25
CA GLY A 500 -13.64 -18.63 -53.40
C GLY A 500 -13.99 -19.24 -52.03
N GLN A 501 -13.18 -20.17 -51.54
CA GLN A 501 -13.43 -20.93 -50.32
C GLN A 501 -12.56 -20.50 -49.11
N LEU A 502 -11.46 -19.79 -49.40
CA LEU A 502 -10.59 -19.19 -48.38
C LEU A 502 -10.69 -17.67 -48.45
N THR A 503 -11.03 -17.05 -47.35
CA THR A 503 -11.12 -15.59 -47.25
C THR A 503 -10.23 -15.10 -46.11
N GLN A 504 -9.32 -14.16 -46.39
CA GLN A 504 -8.51 -13.48 -45.38
C GLN A 504 -9.12 -12.14 -45.00
N TYR A 505 -8.83 -11.74 -43.76
CA TYR A 505 -9.33 -10.51 -43.16
C TYR A 505 -8.18 -9.82 -42.39
N CYS A 506 -8.22 -8.51 -42.35
CA CYS A 506 -7.29 -7.74 -41.54
C CYS A 506 -8.02 -6.59 -40.85
N LEU A 507 -7.83 -6.48 -39.54
CA LEU A 507 -8.30 -5.36 -38.74
C LEU A 507 -7.10 -4.71 -38.06
N ASN A 508 -6.89 -3.41 -38.31
CA ASN A 508 -5.90 -2.64 -37.58
C ASN A 508 -6.40 -2.42 -36.15
N LYS A 509 -5.60 -2.79 -35.16
CA LYS A 509 -5.93 -2.68 -33.76
C LYS A 509 -5.39 -1.36 -33.15
N ASP A 510 -4.17 -1.00 -33.55
CA ASP A 510 -3.46 0.24 -33.22
C ASP A 510 -2.30 0.44 -34.21
N ASP A 511 -1.47 1.48 -34.03
CA ASP A 511 -0.40 1.82 -34.96
C ASP A 511 0.63 0.67 -35.16
N ASP A 512 0.74 -0.25 -34.21
CA ASP A 512 1.76 -1.30 -34.18
C ASP A 512 1.18 -2.73 -34.10
N SER A 513 -0.14 -2.92 -34.16
CA SER A 513 -0.73 -4.25 -34.02
C SER A 513 -1.97 -4.47 -34.89
N TYR A 514 -2.19 -5.74 -35.29
CA TYR A 514 -3.26 -6.14 -36.18
C TYR A 514 -3.91 -7.46 -35.73
N PHE A 515 -5.18 -7.64 -36.04
CA PHE A 515 -5.81 -8.95 -36.09
C PHE A 515 -5.86 -9.43 -37.52
N ILE A 516 -5.35 -10.64 -37.77
CA ILE A 516 -5.39 -11.30 -39.09
C ILE A 516 -6.31 -12.51 -38.95
N GLY A 517 -7.38 -12.54 -39.72
CA GLY A 517 -8.36 -13.61 -39.75
C GLY A 517 -8.28 -14.44 -41.03
N ILE A 518 -8.62 -15.72 -40.94
CA ILE A 518 -8.80 -16.64 -42.10
C ILE A 518 -10.08 -17.45 -41.90
N ASP A 519 -10.91 -17.52 -42.94
CA ASP A 519 -12.13 -18.29 -43.01
C ASP A 519 -11.99 -19.42 -44.05
N ASN A 520 -12.10 -20.65 -43.64
CA ASN A 520 -12.17 -21.79 -44.54
C ASN A 520 -13.63 -22.20 -44.73
N SER A 521 -14.26 -21.72 -45.77
CA SER A 521 -15.63 -22.08 -46.15
C SER A 521 -15.73 -23.43 -46.93
N SER A 522 -14.61 -24.08 -47.21
CA SER A 522 -14.56 -25.34 -47.94
C SER A 522 -15.10 -26.53 -47.12
N SER A 523 -15.29 -27.67 -47.78
CA SER A 523 -15.68 -28.93 -47.13
C SER A 523 -14.50 -29.77 -46.63
N GLN A 524 -13.27 -29.27 -46.74
CA GLN A 524 -12.04 -29.99 -46.39
C GLN A 524 -11.21 -29.24 -45.37
N ALA A 525 -10.47 -29.98 -44.54
CA ALA A 525 -9.41 -29.39 -43.73
C ALA A 525 -8.21 -29.05 -44.62
N LEU A 526 -7.54 -27.94 -44.31
CA LEU A 526 -6.40 -27.44 -45.08
C LEU A 526 -5.22 -27.15 -44.11
N THR A 527 -3.99 -27.38 -44.60
CA THR A 527 -2.79 -26.95 -43.90
C THR A 527 -2.29 -25.67 -44.56
N LEU A 528 -2.21 -24.62 -43.81
CA LEU A 528 -1.85 -23.28 -44.26
C LEU A 528 -0.62 -22.77 -43.50
N LYS A 529 0.14 -21.90 -44.18
CA LYS A 529 1.23 -21.14 -43.60
C LYS A 529 0.89 -19.65 -43.65
N LEU A 530 0.86 -18.99 -42.49
CA LEU A 530 0.76 -17.54 -42.41
C LEU A 530 2.18 -16.94 -42.51
N VAL A 531 2.47 -16.23 -43.59
CA VAL A 531 3.75 -15.53 -43.76
C VAL A 531 3.59 -14.09 -43.35
N LEU A 532 4.41 -13.65 -42.40
CA LEU A 532 4.41 -12.31 -41.81
C LEU A 532 5.73 -11.61 -42.13
N GLU A 533 5.66 -10.46 -42.81
CA GLU A 533 6.82 -9.60 -43.09
C GLU A 533 6.69 -8.32 -42.22
N GLY A 534 7.71 -8.01 -41.44
CA GLY A 534 7.65 -6.92 -40.45
C GLY A 534 6.70 -7.20 -39.26
N LEU A 535 6.07 -8.38 -39.20
CA LEU A 535 5.09 -8.77 -38.20
C LEU A 535 5.47 -10.11 -37.56
N LYS A 536 5.04 -10.32 -36.31
CA LYS A 536 5.12 -11.62 -35.62
C LYS A 536 3.85 -11.88 -34.81
N VAL A 537 3.53 -13.15 -34.60
CA VAL A 537 2.39 -13.53 -33.76
C VAL A 537 2.63 -13.06 -32.32
N ASN A 538 1.70 -12.32 -31.78
CA ASN A 538 1.77 -11.74 -30.45
C ASN A 538 1.35 -12.72 -29.35
N ASP A 539 0.39 -13.60 -29.62
CA ASP A 539 -0.18 -14.49 -28.62
C ASP A 539 -0.54 -15.89 -29.13
N GLY A 540 -0.85 -16.80 -28.21
CA GLY A 540 -1.27 -18.16 -28.49
C GLY A 540 -0.11 -19.12 -28.81
N PRO A 541 -0.44 -20.31 -29.38
CA PRO A 541 0.53 -21.39 -29.59
C PRO A 541 1.67 -21.04 -30.58
N TYR A 542 1.51 -19.99 -31.35
CA TYR A 542 2.46 -19.55 -32.37
C TYR A 542 3.22 -18.27 -31.99
N LYS A 543 3.13 -17.83 -30.75
CA LYS A 543 3.74 -16.58 -30.25
C LYS A 543 5.21 -16.45 -30.66
N GLY A 544 5.57 -15.28 -31.20
CA GLY A 544 6.90 -14.93 -31.66
C GLY A 544 7.27 -15.50 -33.04
N GLN A 545 6.42 -16.27 -33.67
CA GLN A 545 6.68 -16.81 -35.03
C GLN A 545 6.31 -15.79 -36.11
N THR A 546 7.07 -15.79 -37.18
CA THR A 546 6.84 -14.97 -38.38
C THR A 546 6.26 -15.79 -39.53
N ALA A 547 6.22 -17.10 -39.39
CA ALA A 547 5.70 -18.01 -40.42
C ALA A 547 5.07 -19.27 -39.79
N PRO A 548 4.04 -19.17 -38.93
CA PRO A 548 3.40 -20.33 -38.33
C PRO A 548 2.69 -21.19 -39.40
N VAL A 549 2.82 -22.51 -39.27
CA VAL A 549 2.05 -23.52 -40.06
C VAL A 549 0.98 -24.08 -39.16
N PHE A 550 -0.25 -24.17 -39.65
CA PHE A 550 -1.40 -24.63 -38.89
C PHE A 550 -2.43 -25.32 -39.77
N GLU A 551 -3.25 -26.16 -39.14
CA GLU A 551 -4.44 -26.76 -39.78
C GLU A 551 -5.66 -25.87 -39.51
N ILE A 552 -6.52 -25.70 -40.51
CA ILE A 552 -7.83 -25.10 -40.43
C ILE A 552 -8.86 -26.08 -40.95
N ASN A 553 -9.78 -26.54 -40.09
CA ASN A 553 -10.77 -27.50 -40.45
C ASN A 553 -11.81 -26.94 -41.44
N SER A 554 -12.62 -27.83 -42.02
CA SER A 554 -13.79 -27.45 -42.81
C SER A 554 -14.71 -26.54 -42.01
N LYS A 555 -15.13 -25.42 -42.58
CA LYS A 555 -16.01 -24.40 -41.94
C LYS A 555 -15.44 -23.78 -40.67
N GLU A 556 -14.12 -23.76 -40.48
CA GLU A 556 -13.42 -23.15 -39.35
C GLU A 556 -12.92 -21.74 -39.70
N ARG A 557 -12.87 -20.88 -38.70
CA ARG A 557 -12.19 -19.58 -38.71
C ARG A 557 -11.04 -19.56 -37.72
N LYS A 558 -9.94 -18.92 -38.07
CA LYS A 558 -8.83 -18.69 -37.15
C LYS A 558 -8.46 -17.20 -37.16
N VAL A 559 -8.03 -16.72 -35.99
CA VAL A 559 -7.55 -15.33 -35.81
C VAL A 559 -6.18 -15.38 -35.20
N PHE A 560 -5.27 -14.53 -35.71
CA PHE A 560 -3.94 -14.29 -35.20
C PHE A 560 -3.84 -12.85 -34.74
N ASP A 561 -3.41 -12.64 -33.51
CA ASP A 561 -3.00 -11.34 -33.00
C ASP A 561 -1.52 -11.16 -33.35
N VAL A 562 -1.20 -10.12 -34.09
CA VAL A 562 0.16 -9.88 -34.58
C VAL A 562 0.60 -8.46 -34.25
N ILE A 563 1.91 -8.30 -34.02
CA ILE A 563 2.55 -7.01 -33.73
C ILE A 563 3.70 -6.75 -34.68
N THR A 564 3.96 -5.46 -34.96
CA THR A 564 5.11 -5.04 -35.75
C THR A 564 6.42 -5.29 -35.02
N PHE A 565 7.49 -5.52 -35.76
CA PHE A 565 8.86 -5.48 -35.26
C PHE A 565 9.78 -4.90 -36.35
N GLY A 566 10.62 -3.95 -35.99
CA GLY A 566 11.44 -3.22 -36.95
C GLY A 566 10.73 -2.00 -37.55
N GLU A 567 11.46 -1.29 -38.46
CA GLU A 567 10.97 -0.07 -39.14
C GLU A 567 10.61 -0.37 -40.62
N GLU A 568 10.36 -1.64 -40.97
CA GLU A 568 10.08 -2.05 -42.36
C GLU A 568 8.55 -2.01 -42.65
N ASP A 569 8.21 -1.95 -43.93
CA ASP A 569 6.82 -2.08 -44.40
C ASP A 569 6.25 -3.44 -43.99
N VAL A 570 5.03 -3.44 -43.46
CA VAL A 570 4.38 -4.64 -42.96
C VAL A 570 3.49 -5.27 -44.03
N SER A 571 3.58 -6.59 -44.16
CA SER A 571 2.67 -7.34 -45.03
C SER A 571 2.38 -8.74 -44.46
N PHE A 572 1.29 -9.35 -44.88
CA PHE A 572 0.96 -10.74 -44.57
C PHE A 572 0.29 -11.43 -45.74
N LYS A 573 0.42 -12.76 -45.77
CA LYS A 573 -0.31 -13.63 -46.69
C LYS A 573 -0.47 -15.03 -46.11
N PHE A 574 -1.49 -15.74 -46.58
CA PHE A 574 -1.64 -17.17 -46.34
C PHE A 574 -1.23 -17.97 -47.58
N ASP A 575 -0.34 -18.92 -47.38
CA ASP A 575 0.10 -19.86 -48.41
C ASP A 575 -0.34 -21.29 -48.02
N TYR A 576 -0.58 -22.18 -48.99
CA TYR A 576 -0.71 -23.61 -48.72
C TYR A 576 0.63 -24.18 -48.25
N ALA A 577 0.63 -24.95 -47.16
CA ALA A 577 1.84 -25.56 -46.59
C ALA A 577 2.04 -26.99 -47.06
#